data_426c29608ac324fa6e94724e177faff0
#
_entry.id   426c29608ac324fa6e94724e177faff0
#
_cell.length_a   1.000
_cell.length_b   1.000
_cell.length_c   1.000
_cell.angle_alpha   90.00
_cell.angle_beta   90.00
_cell.angle_gamma   90.00
#
_symmetry.space_group_name_H-M   'P 1'
#
loop_
_entity.id
_entity.type
_entity.pdbx_description
1 polymer ?
#
loop_
_entity_poly.entity_id
_entity_poly.type
_entity_poly.pdbx_seq_one_letter_code
_entity_poly.pdbx_strand_id
1 'polypeptide(L)'
;LQSPLKGGKFEYIKNFRNAEKNEMNFEGVAELLNGSVKPETLIMEPGTLVLFRGRNSIHRVTPSIGEQGRILVVLAYNSQPGIALSESARKTFYGRLN
;
A
#
# COMPACT_ATOMS: atom_id res chain seq x y z
N LEU A 1 3.17 4.68 16.93
CA LEU A 1 2.52 5.62 16.02
C LEU A 1 3.33 6.88 15.92
N GLN A 2 4.08 6.99 14.85
CA GLN A 2 5.04 8.07 14.68
C GLN A 2 5.17 8.43 13.21
N SER A 3 5.19 9.72 12.90
CA SER A 3 5.44 10.23 11.55
C SER A 3 6.92 10.53 11.35
N PRO A 4 7.49 10.29 10.16
CA PRO A 4 8.85 10.71 9.87
C PRO A 4 8.94 12.23 9.70
N LEU A 5 10.15 12.77 9.78
CA LEU A 5 10.38 14.21 9.57
C LEU A 5 10.11 14.62 8.12
N LYS A 6 10.52 13.80 7.18
CA LYS A 6 10.24 13.98 5.74
C LYS A 6 9.99 12.64 5.09
N GLY A 7 9.27 12.65 3.98
CA GLY A 7 8.94 11.42 3.28
C GLY A 7 7.95 10.54 4.05
N GLY A 8 7.99 9.24 3.79
CA GLY A 8 7.06 8.30 4.41
C GLY A 8 5.60 8.58 4.08
N LYS A 9 5.35 9.23 2.96
CA LYS A 9 4.00 9.61 2.54
C LYS A 9 3.31 8.44 1.86
N PHE A 10 2.05 8.25 2.20
CA PHE A 10 1.22 7.23 1.55
C PHE A 10 0.66 7.80 0.25
N GLU A 11 1.03 7.18 -0.86
CA GLU A 11 0.57 7.55 -2.19
C GLU A 11 -0.27 6.42 -2.77
N TYR A 12 -1.35 6.77 -3.47
CA TYR A 12 -2.26 5.76 -4.03
C TYR A 12 -2.98 6.28 -5.27
N ILE A 13 -3.46 5.34 -6.07
CA ILE A 13 -4.41 5.59 -7.15
C ILE A 13 -5.55 4.58 -6.98
N LYS A 14 -6.73 5.08 -6.71
CA LYS A 14 -7.92 4.24 -6.52
C LYS A 14 -8.45 3.72 -7.85
N ASN A 15 -9.11 2.57 -7.80
CA ASN A 15 -9.71 1.94 -8.99
C ASN A 15 -8.71 1.71 -10.14
N PHE A 16 -7.44 1.54 -9.79
CA PHE A 16 -6.36 1.31 -10.75
C PHE A 16 -6.35 -0.12 -11.29
N ARG A 17 -6.82 -1.05 -10.49
CA ARG A 17 -6.87 -2.48 -10.79
C ARG A 17 -8.25 -3.04 -10.54
N ASN A 18 -8.55 -4.17 -11.20
CA ASN A 18 -9.73 -4.95 -10.90
C ASN A 18 -9.32 -6.39 -10.58
N ALA A 19 -9.09 -6.67 -9.32
CA ALA A 19 -8.62 -7.98 -8.87
C ALA A 19 -9.64 -9.08 -9.11
N GLU A 20 -10.93 -8.78 -9.08
CA GLU A 20 -11.98 -9.75 -9.32
C GLU A 20 -12.00 -10.24 -10.78
N LYS A 21 -11.62 -9.36 -11.71
CA LYS A 21 -11.49 -9.68 -13.14
C LYS A 21 -10.06 -10.04 -13.53
N ASN A 22 -9.16 -10.15 -12.56
CA ASN A 22 -7.73 -10.39 -12.77
C ASN A 22 -7.06 -9.33 -13.67
N GLU A 23 -7.56 -8.11 -13.64
CA GLU A 23 -7.04 -6.99 -14.41
C GLU A 23 -6.07 -6.20 -13.53
N MET A 24 -4.79 -6.52 -13.61
CA MET A 24 -3.76 -5.92 -12.73
C MET A 24 -3.16 -4.63 -13.27
N ASN A 25 -3.45 -4.28 -14.52
CA ASN A 25 -3.03 -3.02 -15.14
C ASN A 25 -1.52 -2.78 -15.08
N PHE A 26 -0.73 -3.76 -15.49
CA PHE A 26 0.73 -3.63 -15.47
C PHE A 26 1.25 -2.53 -16.41
N GLU A 27 0.55 -2.26 -17.50
CA GLU A 27 0.89 -1.15 -18.40
C GLU A 27 0.76 0.20 -17.70
N GLY A 28 -0.29 0.39 -16.92
CA GLY A 28 -0.48 1.60 -16.12
C GLY A 28 0.59 1.76 -15.04
N VAL A 29 1.12 0.66 -14.49
CA VAL A 29 2.23 0.72 -13.54
C VAL A 29 3.46 1.33 -14.20
N ALA A 30 3.79 0.94 -15.43
CA ALA A 30 4.92 1.51 -16.16
C ALA A 30 4.74 3.03 -16.38
N GLU A 31 3.53 3.48 -16.74
CA GLU A 31 3.23 4.89 -16.89
C GLU A 31 3.36 5.66 -15.57
N LEU A 32 2.92 5.05 -14.48
CA LEU A 32 3.06 5.63 -13.14
C LEU A 32 4.52 5.80 -12.75
N LEU A 33 5.34 4.78 -12.98
CA LEU A 33 6.77 4.81 -12.63
C LEU A 33 7.57 5.82 -13.45
N ASN A 34 7.17 6.08 -14.69
CA ASN A 34 7.84 7.09 -15.53
C ASN A 34 7.33 8.52 -15.29
N GLY A 35 6.38 8.71 -14.39
CA GLY A 35 5.87 10.02 -14.02
C GLY A 35 4.74 10.55 -14.89
N SER A 36 4.22 9.77 -15.83
CA SER A 36 3.12 10.20 -16.71
C SER A 36 1.79 10.35 -15.96
N VAL A 37 1.62 9.62 -14.86
CA VAL A 37 0.44 9.65 -14.01
C VAL A 37 0.88 10.01 -12.59
N LYS A 38 0.18 10.93 -11.95
CA LYS A 38 0.48 11.34 -10.57
C LYS A 38 -0.47 10.65 -9.59
N PRO A 39 0.06 9.99 -8.55
CA PRO A 39 -0.78 9.43 -7.48
C PRO A 39 -1.33 10.52 -6.57
N GLU A 40 -2.40 10.18 -5.86
CA GLU A 40 -2.90 11.01 -4.77
C GLU A 40 -2.08 10.73 -3.50
N THR A 41 -1.91 11.74 -2.67
CA THR A 41 -1.20 11.62 -1.40
C THR A 41 -2.20 11.69 -0.26
N LEU A 42 -2.17 10.72 0.63
CA LEU A 42 -2.96 10.73 1.85
C LEU A 42 -2.09 11.21 3.00
N ILE A 43 -2.48 12.33 3.60
CA ILE A 43 -1.78 12.89 4.75
C ILE A 43 -2.39 12.30 6.02
N MET A 44 -1.57 11.62 6.81
CA MET A 44 -1.99 11.00 8.07
C MET A 44 -1.11 11.51 9.21
N GLU A 45 -1.75 12.11 10.21
CA GLU A 45 -1.08 12.47 11.44
C GLU A 45 -1.09 11.28 12.42
N PRO A 46 -0.18 11.24 13.40
CA PRO A 46 -0.22 10.21 14.43
C PRO A 46 -1.58 10.16 15.12
N GLY A 47 -2.10 8.95 15.34
CA GLY A 47 -3.43 8.75 15.90
C GLY A 47 -4.56 8.65 14.88
N THR A 48 -4.29 8.85 13.61
CA THR A 48 -5.29 8.72 12.54
C THR A 48 -5.59 7.25 12.26
N LEU A 49 -6.87 6.92 12.15
CA LEU A 49 -7.33 5.63 11.65
C LEU A 49 -7.71 5.77 10.17
N VAL A 50 -7.17 4.92 9.33
CA VAL A 50 -7.49 4.89 7.89
C VAL A 50 -8.02 3.53 7.53
N LEU A 51 -9.15 3.50 6.84
CA LEU A 51 -9.68 2.30 6.21
C LEU A 51 -9.33 2.33 4.73
N PHE A 52 -8.58 1.35 4.28
CA PHE A 52 -8.06 1.33 2.92
C PHE A 52 -8.28 -0.02 2.26
N ARG A 53 -8.90 0.01 1.08
CA ARG A 53 -9.11 -1.19 0.26
C ARG A 53 -8.06 -1.24 -0.84
N GLY A 54 -6.93 -1.89 -0.53
CA GLY A 54 -5.78 -1.92 -1.43
C GLY A 54 -5.91 -2.82 -2.64
N ARG A 55 -6.90 -3.69 -2.66
CA ARG A 55 -7.04 -4.74 -3.67
C ARG A 55 -7.20 -4.22 -5.10
N ASN A 56 -7.95 -3.14 -5.26
CA ASN A 56 -8.24 -2.53 -6.56
C ASN A 56 -7.47 -1.23 -6.80
N SER A 57 -6.49 -0.94 -5.96
CA SER A 57 -5.67 0.26 -6.08
C SER A 57 -4.21 -0.10 -6.18
N ILE A 58 -3.42 0.82 -6.69
CA ILE A 58 -1.98 0.78 -6.53
C ILE A 58 -1.59 1.77 -5.45
N HIS A 59 -0.64 1.40 -4.61
CA HIS A 59 -0.24 2.25 -3.48
C HIS A 59 1.19 1.97 -3.08
N ARG A 60 1.81 2.96 -2.46
CA ARG A 60 3.15 2.84 -1.90
C ARG A 60 3.33 3.81 -0.74
N VAL A 61 4.40 3.62 0.01
CA VAL A 61 4.91 4.59 0.97
C VAL A 61 6.23 5.13 0.43
N THR A 62 6.37 6.45 0.36
CA THR A 62 7.63 7.05 -0.06
C THR A 62 8.71 6.84 1.00
N PRO A 63 10.01 6.88 0.63
CA PRO A 63 11.08 6.74 1.61
C PRO A 63 10.99 7.78 2.71
N SER A 64 11.24 7.36 3.96
CA SER A 64 11.34 8.27 5.10
C SER A 64 12.71 8.94 5.10
N ILE A 65 12.75 10.23 5.41
CA ILE A 65 13.98 11.03 5.44
C ILE A 65 14.11 11.64 6.83
N GLY A 66 15.31 11.55 7.40
CA GLY A 66 15.61 12.06 8.74
C GLY A 66 15.82 10.93 9.75
N GLU A 67 16.10 11.30 10.99
CA GLU A 67 16.39 10.33 12.05
C GLU A 67 15.14 9.70 12.66
N GLN A 68 13.98 10.35 12.50
CA GLN A 68 12.70 9.86 13.02
C GLN A 68 12.04 8.93 12.03
N GLY A 69 11.86 7.66 12.39
CA GLY A 69 11.21 6.67 11.56
C GLY A 69 9.69 6.77 11.56
N ARG A 70 9.07 6.14 10.60
CA ARG A 70 7.62 6.00 10.51
C ARG A 70 7.19 4.73 11.25
N ILE A 71 6.25 4.87 12.17
CA ILE A 71 5.71 3.75 12.95
C ILE A 71 4.19 3.74 12.83
N LEU A 72 3.63 2.60 12.44
CA LEU A 72 2.18 2.42 12.33
C LEU A 72 1.79 0.97 12.66
N VAL A 73 0.51 0.78 12.94
CA VAL A 73 -0.09 -0.54 13.10
C VAL A 73 -0.95 -0.82 11.87
N VAL A 74 -0.77 -1.99 11.27
CA VAL A 74 -1.57 -2.43 10.13
C VAL A 74 -2.43 -3.62 10.56
N LEU A 75 -3.74 -3.50 10.33
CA LEU A 75 -4.70 -4.57 10.55
C LEU A 75 -5.30 -4.95 9.21
N ALA A 76 -5.21 -6.22 8.86
CA ALA A 76 -5.75 -6.73 7.61
C ALA A 76 -7.04 -7.52 7.87
N TYR A 77 -8.02 -7.32 7.00
CA TYR A 77 -9.33 -7.95 7.13
C TYR A 77 -9.69 -8.72 5.87
N ASN A 78 -10.45 -9.78 6.05
CA ASN A 78 -11.03 -10.54 4.96
C ASN A 78 -12.54 -10.68 5.21
N SER A 79 -13.33 -10.80 4.15
CA SER A 79 -14.78 -11.02 4.26
C SER A 79 -15.15 -12.38 4.83
N GLN A 80 -14.19 -13.32 4.86
CA GLN A 80 -14.37 -14.67 5.40
C GLN A 80 -13.31 -14.93 6.47
N PRO A 81 -13.68 -15.58 7.58
CA PRO A 81 -12.70 -15.93 8.61
C PRO A 81 -11.76 -17.03 8.14
N GLY A 82 -10.56 -17.08 8.72
CA GLY A 82 -9.60 -18.13 8.46
C GLY A 82 -8.85 -18.04 7.14
N ILE A 83 -9.02 -16.97 6.38
CA ILE A 83 -8.31 -16.76 5.10
C ILE A 83 -6.97 -16.09 5.38
N ALA A 84 -5.89 -16.78 5.02
CA ALA A 84 -4.54 -16.23 5.09
C ALA A 84 -4.18 -15.50 3.80
N LEU A 85 -3.09 -14.74 3.84
CA LEU A 85 -2.51 -14.16 2.63
C LEU A 85 -2.13 -15.28 1.64
N SER A 86 -2.21 -15.00 0.34
CA SER A 86 -1.77 -15.92 -0.69
C SER A 86 -0.28 -16.27 -0.50
N GLU A 87 0.15 -17.39 -1.07
CA GLU A 87 1.56 -17.79 -0.99
C GLU A 87 2.49 -16.72 -1.57
N SER A 88 2.12 -16.14 -2.71
CA SER A 88 2.93 -15.09 -3.33
C SER A 88 3.02 -13.85 -2.45
N ALA A 89 1.91 -13.44 -1.81
CA ALA A 89 1.92 -12.31 -0.90
C ALA A 89 2.76 -12.59 0.35
N ARG A 90 2.63 -13.77 0.96
CA ARG A 90 3.43 -14.15 2.12
C ARG A 90 4.92 -14.16 1.80
N LYS A 91 5.29 -14.72 0.64
CA LYS A 91 6.68 -14.77 0.21
C LYS A 91 7.24 -13.38 -0.08
N THR A 92 6.44 -12.51 -0.68
CA THR A 92 6.84 -11.13 -0.98
C THR A 92 7.06 -10.31 0.29
N PHE A 93 6.14 -10.38 1.26
CA PHE A 93 6.21 -9.55 2.47
C PHE A 93 7.12 -10.12 3.54
N TYR A 94 7.16 -11.43 3.68
CA TYR A 94 7.88 -12.07 4.78
C TYR A 94 9.10 -12.88 4.33
N GLY A 95 9.27 -13.12 3.03
CA GLY A 95 10.34 -13.94 2.47
C GLY A 95 10.17 -15.44 2.75
N ARG A 96 9.01 -15.86 3.27
CA ARG A 96 8.73 -17.23 3.67
C ARG A 96 7.24 -17.52 3.63
N LEU A 97 6.87 -18.80 3.63
CA LEU A 97 5.48 -19.25 3.59
C LEU A 97 4.89 -19.56 4.98
N ASN A 98 5.71 -19.63 6.00
CA ASN A 98 5.30 -19.94 7.37
C ASN A 98 5.81 -18.95 8.40
#